data_0c15da7c7db6672ae149f4329f3b1748
#
_entry.id   0c15da7c7db6672ae149f4329f3b1748
#
_cell.length_a   1.000
_cell.length_b   1.000
_cell.length_c   1.000
_cell.angle_alpha   90.00
_cell.angle_beta   90.00
_cell.angle_gamma   90.00
#
_symmetry.space_group_name_H-M   'P 1'
#
loop_
_entity.id
_entity.type
_entity.pdbx_description
1 polymer ?
#
loop_
_entity_poly.entity_id
_entity_poly.type
_entity_poly.pdbx_seq_one_letter_code
_entity_poly.pdbx_strand_id
1 'polypeptide(L)'
;QVLPLLAVLGQGVILGYQGLGTVIHRRARIGDRVNVGTCVTIGGRSGHQDVPVIGDDVMIGSGAKILGPVRIGKGASIGANAVVLIDVPDYGVAVGVPARVIKVQSPGSQPNYRDF
;
A
#
# COMPACT_ATOMS: atom_id res chain seq x y z
N GLN A 1 -14.73 4.87 7.83
CA GLN A 1 -14.08 5.27 6.58
C GLN A 1 -13.66 6.73 6.66
N VAL A 2 -12.38 7.00 6.55
CA VAL A 2 -11.85 8.36 6.60
C VAL A 2 -10.85 8.55 5.47
N LEU A 3 -11.19 9.41 4.51
CA LEU A 3 -10.29 9.87 3.46
C LEU A 3 -10.13 11.37 3.62
N PRO A 4 -9.01 11.84 4.18
CA PRO A 4 -8.78 13.27 4.35
C PRO A 4 -8.73 14.00 3.01
N LEU A 5 -9.29 15.21 2.97
CA LEU A 5 -9.33 16.00 1.74
C LEU A 5 -7.95 16.36 1.21
N LEU A 6 -6.91 16.30 2.05
CA LEU A 6 -5.55 16.68 1.67
C LEU A 6 -4.69 15.51 1.19
N ALA A 7 -5.19 14.27 1.26
CA ALA A 7 -4.45 13.14 0.70
C ALA A 7 -4.32 13.30 -0.81
N VAL A 8 -3.12 13.02 -1.34
CA VAL A 8 -2.86 13.08 -2.76
C VAL A 8 -3.09 11.70 -3.35
N LEU A 9 -4.16 11.56 -4.11
CA LEU A 9 -4.49 10.32 -4.82
C LEU A 9 -4.22 10.52 -6.31
N GLY A 10 -3.49 9.59 -6.91
CA GLY A 10 -3.28 9.57 -8.34
C GLY A 10 -4.54 9.22 -9.13
N GLN A 11 -4.41 9.17 -10.44
CA GLN A 11 -5.49 8.81 -11.33
C GLN A 11 -5.72 7.30 -11.31
N GLY A 12 -6.98 6.88 -11.44
CA GLY A 12 -7.33 5.47 -11.54
C GLY A 12 -7.17 4.69 -10.25
N VAL A 13 -7.08 5.35 -9.10
CA VAL A 13 -7.04 4.67 -7.81
C VAL A 13 -8.38 4.01 -7.55
N ILE A 14 -8.34 2.71 -7.21
CA ILE A 14 -9.53 1.94 -6.89
C ILE A 14 -9.52 1.61 -5.41
N LEU A 15 -10.57 2.03 -4.71
CA LEU A 15 -10.80 1.68 -3.31
C LEU A 15 -11.86 0.58 -3.27
N GLY A 16 -11.47 -0.61 -2.85
CA GLY A 16 -12.38 -1.74 -2.75
C GLY A 16 -13.59 -1.41 -1.87
N TYR A 17 -14.78 -1.78 -2.31
CA TYR A 17 -16.03 -1.49 -1.60
C TYR A 17 -16.14 -0.04 -1.16
N GLN A 18 -15.77 0.89 -2.06
CA GLN A 18 -15.84 2.33 -1.82
C GLN A 18 -15.00 2.81 -0.63
N GLY A 19 -13.92 2.08 -0.31
CA GLY A 19 -13.03 2.44 0.78
C GLY A 19 -13.51 2.01 2.16
N LEU A 20 -14.36 0.98 2.23
CA LEU A 20 -14.87 0.49 3.50
C LEU A 20 -13.74 0.17 4.48
N GLY A 21 -13.74 0.82 5.64
CA GLY A 21 -12.74 0.62 6.68
C GLY A 21 -11.34 1.11 6.33
N THR A 22 -11.15 1.76 5.19
CA THR A 22 -9.84 2.24 4.76
C THR A 22 -9.58 3.63 5.33
N VAL A 23 -8.38 3.81 5.88
CA VAL A 23 -7.92 5.08 6.43
C VAL A 23 -6.59 5.44 5.75
N ILE A 24 -6.55 6.63 5.15
CA ILE A 24 -5.34 7.13 4.49
C ILE A 24 -4.94 8.45 5.15
N HIS A 25 -3.70 8.51 5.64
CA HIS A 25 -3.18 9.72 6.24
C HIS A 25 -3.21 10.88 5.24
N ARG A 26 -3.61 12.06 5.72
CA ARG A 26 -3.77 13.23 4.84
C ARG A 26 -2.49 13.64 4.09
N ARG A 27 -1.32 13.32 4.62
CA ARG A 27 -0.03 13.63 3.98
C ARG A 27 0.50 12.49 3.12
N ALA A 28 -0.15 11.33 3.12
CA ALA A 28 0.29 10.21 2.30
C ALA A 28 0.12 10.55 0.82
N ARG A 29 0.97 9.97 -0.01
CA ARG A 29 0.91 10.12 -1.45
C ARG A 29 0.65 8.76 -2.07
N ILE A 30 -0.38 8.70 -2.89
CA ILE A 30 -0.80 7.48 -3.57
C ILE A 30 -0.65 7.73 -5.07
N GLY A 31 0.09 6.89 -5.74
CA GLY A 31 0.33 7.00 -7.17
C GLY A 31 -0.89 6.64 -8.02
N ASP A 32 -0.66 6.51 -9.31
CA ASP A 32 -1.72 6.19 -10.27
C ASP A 32 -2.04 4.70 -10.28
N ARG A 33 -3.30 4.37 -10.54
CA ARG A 33 -3.79 2.99 -10.74
C ARG A 33 -3.48 2.05 -9.57
N VAL A 34 -3.44 2.60 -8.36
CA VAL A 34 -3.25 1.81 -7.14
C VAL A 34 -4.57 1.15 -6.76
N ASN A 35 -4.52 -0.14 -6.49
CA ASN A 35 -5.66 -0.89 -5.96
C ASN A 35 -5.54 -1.04 -4.46
N VAL A 36 -6.53 -0.55 -3.73
CA VAL A 36 -6.55 -0.60 -2.26
C VAL A 36 -7.71 -1.48 -1.82
N GLY A 37 -7.43 -2.54 -1.11
CA GLY A 37 -8.46 -3.40 -0.53
C GLY A 37 -9.23 -2.72 0.60
N THR A 38 -10.17 -3.45 1.18
CA THR A 38 -10.93 -2.95 2.33
C THR A 38 -10.07 -2.95 3.60
N CYS A 39 -10.43 -2.09 4.55
CA CYS A 39 -9.81 -2.08 5.89
C CYS A 39 -8.28 -1.87 5.84
N VAL A 40 -7.79 -1.14 4.86
CA VAL A 40 -6.37 -0.80 4.73
C VAL A 40 -6.08 0.46 5.52
N THR A 41 -4.97 0.49 6.23
CA THR A 41 -4.48 1.70 6.87
C THR A 41 -3.17 2.12 6.23
N ILE A 42 -3.14 3.32 5.68
CA ILE A 42 -1.92 3.97 5.20
C ILE A 42 -1.72 5.17 6.12
N GLY A 43 -0.81 5.04 7.07
CA GLY A 43 -0.77 5.96 8.18
C GLY A 43 0.59 6.23 8.76
N GLY A 44 0.59 7.02 9.82
CA GLY A 44 1.80 7.36 10.55
C GLY A 44 2.25 6.26 11.49
N ARG A 45 3.43 6.43 12.03
CA ARG A 45 4.02 5.55 13.02
C ARG A 45 4.60 6.39 14.16
N SER A 46 4.37 5.98 15.39
CA SER A 46 4.86 6.71 16.56
C SER A 46 6.37 6.94 16.48
N GLY A 47 6.80 8.15 16.78
CA GLY A 47 8.20 8.54 16.71
C GLY A 47 8.70 8.94 15.33
N HIS A 48 7.83 8.91 14.31
CA HIS A 48 8.17 9.27 12.93
C HIS A 48 7.21 10.34 12.42
N GLN A 49 7.75 11.34 11.73
CA GLN A 49 6.93 12.40 11.13
C GLN A 49 6.49 12.08 9.73
N ASP A 50 7.31 11.36 8.97
CA ASP A 50 7.00 11.02 7.59
C ASP A 50 5.96 9.91 7.51
N VAL A 51 5.23 9.91 6.42
CA VAL A 51 4.15 8.98 6.16
C VAL A 51 4.38 8.30 4.80
N PRO A 52 3.65 7.21 4.49
CA PRO A 52 3.96 6.43 3.31
C PRO A 52 3.83 7.17 1.99
N VAL A 53 4.68 6.78 1.05
CA VAL A 53 4.59 7.15 -0.35
C VAL A 53 4.41 5.86 -1.16
N ILE A 54 3.27 5.75 -1.84
CA ILE A 54 2.90 4.57 -2.60
C ILE A 54 3.11 4.88 -4.09
N GLY A 55 3.88 4.07 -4.77
CA GLY A 55 4.14 4.22 -6.20
C GLY A 55 2.94 3.83 -7.07
N ASP A 56 3.12 3.98 -8.39
CA ASP A 56 2.07 3.62 -9.34
C ASP A 56 1.87 2.11 -9.43
N ASP A 57 0.67 1.70 -9.82
CA ASP A 57 0.34 0.31 -10.12
C ASP A 57 0.57 -0.65 -8.93
N VAL A 58 0.52 -0.14 -7.71
CA VAL A 58 0.66 -0.95 -6.49
C VAL A 58 -0.66 -1.62 -6.15
N MET A 59 -0.59 -2.88 -5.74
CA MET A 59 -1.73 -3.63 -5.24
C MET A 59 -1.60 -3.81 -3.73
N ILE A 60 -2.62 -3.40 -2.99
CA ILE A 60 -2.63 -3.49 -1.52
C ILE A 60 -3.79 -4.38 -1.10
N GLY A 61 -3.46 -5.52 -0.52
CA GLY A 61 -4.46 -6.49 -0.05
C GLY A 61 -5.26 -5.98 1.14
N SER A 62 -6.46 -6.51 1.30
CA SER A 62 -7.37 -6.11 2.38
C SER A 62 -6.73 -6.32 3.74
N GLY A 63 -6.97 -5.39 4.64
CA GLY A 63 -6.48 -5.45 6.01
C GLY A 63 -5.02 -5.04 6.18
N ALA A 64 -4.29 -4.75 5.10
CA ALA A 64 -2.89 -4.36 5.21
C ALA A 64 -2.72 -3.03 5.94
N LYS A 65 -1.62 -2.91 6.67
CA LYS A 65 -1.23 -1.69 7.37
C LYS A 65 0.13 -1.26 6.84
N ILE A 66 0.20 -0.08 6.25
CA ILE A 66 1.45 0.50 5.73
C ILE A 66 1.71 1.74 6.57
N LEU A 67 2.75 1.69 7.38
CA LEU A 67 2.92 2.66 8.46
C LEU A 67 4.30 3.30 8.45
N GLY A 68 4.30 4.62 8.62
CA GLY A 68 5.52 5.39 8.82
C GLY A 68 6.24 5.76 7.53
N PRO A 69 7.53 6.11 7.64
CA PRO A 69 8.29 6.66 6.54
C PRO A 69 8.75 5.56 5.56
N VAL A 70 7.80 4.93 4.89
CA VAL A 70 8.10 3.84 3.95
C VAL A 70 7.74 4.24 2.53
N ARG A 71 8.50 3.72 1.57
CA ARG A 71 8.22 3.86 0.15
C ARG A 71 7.86 2.50 -0.42
N ILE A 72 6.71 2.46 -1.06
CA ILE A 72 6.28 1.25 -1.76
C ILE A 72 6.52 1.49 -3.26
N GLY A 73 7.39 0.71 -3.84
CA GLY A 73 7.82 0.91 -5.21
C GLY A 73 6.72 0.60 -6.23
N LYS A 74 6.92 1.12 -7.44
CA LYS A 74 6.01 0.92 -8.56
C LYS A 74 5.77 -0.56 -8.80
N GLY A 75 4.51 -0.93 -9.03
CA GLY A 75 4.14 -2.31 -9.36
C GLY A 75 4.28 -3.30 -8.21
N ALA A 76 4.59 -2.83 -7.01
CA ALA A 76 4.69 -3.70 -5.84
C ALA A 76 3.34 -4.26 -5.44
N SER A 77 3.37 -5.36 -4.71
CA SER A 77 2.16 -6.02 -4.20
C SER A 77 2.31 -6.27 -2.70
N ILE A 78 1.32 -5.83 -1.96
CA ILE A 78 1.28 -5.99 -0.50
C ILE A 78 0.19 -7.00 -0.16
N GLY A 79 0.56 -8.07 0.54
CA GLY A 79 -0.36 -9.13 0.89
C GLY A 79 -1.44 -8.70 1.87
N ALA A 80 -2.54 -9.45 1.90
CA ALA A 80 -3.62 -9.19 2.84
C ALA A 80 -3.10 -9.28 4.29
N ASN A 81 -3.56 -8.38 5.13
CA ASN A 81 -3.20 -8.28 6.55
C ASN A 81 -1.70 -8.11 6.83
N ALA A 82 -0.90 -7.78 5.84
CA ALA A 82 0.51 -7.48 6.05
C ALA A 82 0.67 -6.19 6.85
N VAL A 83 1.69 -6.13 7.69
CA VAL A 83 2.07 -4.91 8.40
C VAL A 83 3.41 -4.46 7.88
N VAL A 84 3.42 -3.43 7.03
CA VAL A 84 4.60 -2.97 6.31
C VAL A 84 5.23 -1.82 7.06
N LEU A 85 6.45 -2.06 7.54
CA LEU A 85 7.24 -1.08 8.29
C LEU A 85 8.59 -0.82 7.60
N ILE A 86 8.77 -1.34 6.40
CA ILE A 86 10.01 -1.24 5.62
C ILE A 86 9.69 -0.79 4.20
N ASP A 87 10.70 -0.27 3.50
CA ASP A 87 10.56 0.02 2.09
C ASP A 87 10.38 -1.27 1.28
N VAL A 88 9.57 -1.19 0.25
CA VAL A 88 9.35 -2.30 -0.68
C VAL A 88 9.85 -1.85 -2.05
N PRO A 89 10.75 -2.60 -2.68
CA PRO A 89 11.29 -2.21 -3.98
C PRO A 89 10.23 -2.29 -5.08
N ASP A 90 10.54 -1.67 -6.22
CA ASP A 90 9.68 -1.79 -7.40
C ASP A 90 9.41 -3.26 -7.69
N TYR A 91 8.16 -3.58 -7.98
CA TYR A 91 7.69 -4.93 -8.27
C TYR A 91 7.91 -5.95 -7.13
N GLY A 92 8.28 -5.48 -5.94
CA GLY A 92 8.42 -6.35 -4.77
C GLY A 92 7.07 -6.89 -4.29
N VAL A 93 7.10 -8.09 -3.73
CA VAL A 93 5.95 -8.70 -3.05
C VAL A 93 6.28 -8.80 -1.58
N ALA A 94 5.52 -8.10 -0.76
CA ALA A 94 5.72 -8.08 0.70
C ALA A 94 4.51 -8.67 1.40
N VAL A 95 4.76 -9.61 2.31
CA VAL A 95 3.71 -10.31 3.05
C VAL A 95 4.11 -10.49 4.51
N GLY A 96 3.13 -10.66 5.37
CA GLY A 96 3.33 -11.07 6.76
C GLY A 96 3.33 -9.93 7.76
N VAL A 97 3.55 -10.30 9.03
CA VAL A 97 3.58 -9.40 10.20
C VAL A 97 4.81 -9.72 11.04
N PRO A 98 5.87 -8.90 11.05
CA PRO A 98 6.11 -7.78 10.14
C PRO A 98 6.30 -8.27 8.71
N ALA A 99 5.91 -7.43 7.75
CA ALA A 99 6.00 -7.81 6.35
C ALA A 99 7.47 -7.93 5.91
N ARG A 100 7.69 -8.91 5.03
CA ARG A 100 9.00 -9.14 4.41
C ARG A 100 8.81 -9.24 2.91
N VAL A 101 9.80 -8.78 2.17
CA VAL A 101 9.82 -8.94 0.71
C VAL A 101 10.21 -10.37 0.40
N ILE A 102 9.27 -11.13 -0.18
CA ILE A 102 9.49 -12.56 -0.47
C ILE A 102 9.98 -12.80 -1.88
N LYS A 103 9.75 -11.86 -2.78
CA LYS A 103 10.25 -11.90 -4.15
C LYS A 103 10.10 -10.55 -4.83
N VAL A 104 10.77 -10.39 -5.97
CA VAL A 104 10.61 -9.24 -6.86
C VAL A 104 10.18 -9.77 -8.21
N GLN A 105 9.04 -9.27 -8.72
CA GLN A 105 8.48 -9.72 -9.99
C GLN A 105 9.15 -8.99 -11.15
N SER A 106 9.04 -9.56 -12.35
CA SER A 106 9.48 -8.88 -13.56
C SER A 106 8.48 -7.78 -13.93
N PRO A 107 8.96 -6.64 -14.47
CA PRO A 107 8.06 -5.59 -14.94
C PRO A 107 7.01 -6.15 -15.91
N GLY A 108 5.74 -5.76 -15.69
CA GLY A 108 4.63 -6.20 -16.54
C GLY A 108 4.07 -7.57 -16.21
N SER A 109 4.65 -8.30 -15.25
CA SER A 109 4.08 -9.58 -14.84
C SER A 109 2.78 -9.37 -14.06
N GLN A 110 1.86 -10.34 -14.17
CA GLN A 110 0.63 -10.29 -13.41
C GLN A 110 0.88 -10.70 -11.96
N PRO A 111 0.17 -10.10 -11.01
CA PRO A 111 0.26 -10.53 -9.62
C PRO A 111 -0.10 -12.01 -9.48
N ASN A 112 0.69 -12.73 -8.71
CA ASN A 112 0.34 -14.09 -8.35
C ASN A 112 -0.52 -14.05 -7.09
N TYR A 113 -1.81 -14.23 -7.26
CA TYR A 113 -2.75 -14.14 -6.15
C TYR A 113 -2.53 -15.19 -5.07
N ARG A 114 -1.71 -16.19 -5.30
CA ARG A 114 -1.34 -17.14 -4.26
C ARG A 114 -0.37 -16.57 -3.23
N ASP A 115 0.23 -15.43 -3.53
CA ASP A 115 1.17 -14.77 -2.62
C ASP A 115 0.46 -13.84 -1.62
N PHE A 116 -0.85 -13.70 -1.72
CA PHE A 116 -1.64 -12.76 -0.92
C PHE A 116 -2.49 -13.42 0.14
#